data_f2ce9f29f3a02288dee7097b18068405
#
_entry.id   f2ce9f29f3a02288dee7097b18068405
#
_cell.length_a   1.000
_cell.length_b   1.000
_cell.length_c   1.000
_cell.angle_alpha   90.00
_cell.angle_beta   90.00
_cell.angle_gamma   90.00
#
_symmetry.space_group_name_H-M   'P 1'
#
loop_
_entity.id
_entity.type
_entity.pdbx_description
1 polymer ?
#
loop_
_entity_poly.entity_id
_entity_poly.type
_entity_poly.pdbx_seq_one_letter_code
_entity_poly.pdbx_strand_id
1 'polypeptide(L)'
;MTTLTSTPRADGFRMPAEWEPQTQTWMVWPERPDNWRLGGKPAQAAFSAVARAIARFEPVTIGVSAGQYENARAQLADAANIRVVEISNDDAWVRDTGPTFVTNDQGDVRGVDWTFNAWGGLEGGLYFPWHRDDQVASKILGIERCDGYRTEGFVLEGGSIHVDGEGTLITTEECLLNHNRNPHMSREEIEAVLREHLAIDTVIWLPDGLFNDETDGHVDNFCCYVRPGEVLLAWTDDVNDPNYERCQAAMRVLESARDAKGRQLTVHKIVIPGPIHATEAECEGIDLVIGTQPRDPSIRLAGSYVNFLIVNGGIIAPRFDDPADAEAEATLKRIFPEHEIVMVPGREILLGGGNIHCITQQQPAPQKR
;
A
#
# COMPACT_ATOMS: atom_id res chain seq x y z
N MET A 1 14.76 19.57 6.91
CA MET A 1 14.83 18.11 6.74
C MET A 1 16.29 17.68 6.83
N THR A 2 16.58 16.73 7.69
CA THR A 2 17.90 16.14 7.89
C THR A 2 17.78 14.63 7.70
N THR A 3 18.75 14.02 6.99
CA THR A 3 18.87 12.57 6.99
C THR A 3 19.63 12.16 8.24
N LEU A 4 18.98 11.37 9.09
CA LEU A 4 19.50 10.93 10.37
C LEU A 4 20.33 9.65 10.20
N THR A 5 21.33 9.47 11.07
CA THR A 5 22.19 8.29 11.08
C THR A 5 21.87 7.30 12.21
N SER A 6 20.93 7.69 13.10
CA SER A 6 20.33 6.83 14.12
C SER A 6 19.21 5.98 13.52
N THR A 7 18.50 5.21 14.36
CA THR A 7 17.29 4.50 13.97
C THR A 7 16.06 5.09 14.66
N PRO A 8 14.86 4.95 14.08
CA PRO A 8 13.61 5.36 14.74
C PRO A 8 13.49 4.82 16.16
N ARG A 9 13.76 3.52 16.38
CA ARG A 9 13.70 2.89 17.71
C ARG A 9 14.66 3.53 18.70
N ALA A 10 15.89 3.79 18.29
CA ALA A 10 16.90 4.43 19.14
C ALA A 10 16.49 5.86 19.55
N ASP A 11 15.76 6.56 18.67
CA ASP A 11 15.27 7.92 18.88
C ASP A 11 13.88 7.97 19.57
N GLY A 12 13.28 6.80 19.88
CA GLY A 12 11.98 6.71 20.55
C GLY A 12 10.79 6.87 19.61
N PHE A 13 10.96 6.62 18.32
CA PHE A 13 9.90 6.62 17.31
C PHE A 13 9.41 5.20 17.02
N ARG A 14 8.14 5.06 16.63
CA ARG A 14 7.50 3.84 16.18
C ARG A 14 6.64 4.08 14.93
N MET A 15 6.38 3.05 14.16
CA MET A 15 5.35 3.10 13.14
C MET A 15 3.97 3.05 13.82
N PRO A 16 3.09 4.06 13.65
CA PRO A 16 1.74 4.03 14.19
C PRO A 16 0.86 3.07 13.38
N ALA A 17 -0.22 2.58 14.00
CA ALA A 17 -1.26 1.87 13.27
C ALA A 17 -1.99 2.80 12.29
N GLU A 18 -2.53 2.24 11.22
CA GLU A 18 -3.19 3.03 10.17
C GLU A 18 -4.46 3.76 10.67
N TRP A 19 -5.15 3.22 11.67
CA TRP A 19 -6.31 3.86 12.31
C TRP A 19 -5.96 4.94 13.34
N GLU A 20 -4.69 5.20 13.64
CA GLU A 20 -4.30 6.33 14.47
C GLU A 20 -4.57 7.63 13.69
N PRO A 21 -4.92 8.75 14.36
CA PRO A 21 -5.27 10.00 13.69
C PRO A 21 -4.23 10.45 12.66
N GLN A 22 -4.72 10.91 11.53
CA GLN A 22 -3.91 11.30 10.37
C GLN A 22 -4.03 12.81 10.12
N THR A 23 -2.95 13.41 9.62
CA THR A 23 -2.92 14.80 9.18
C THR A 23 -3.44 14.93 7.75
N GLN A 24 -3.08 13.97 6.89
CA GLN A 24 -3.43 13.92 5.48
C GLN A 24 -3.08 12.56 4.87
N THR A 25 -3.59 12.33 3.69
CA THR A 25 -3.17 11.24 2.80
C THR A 25 -2.38 11.79 1.62
N TRP A 26 -1.27 11.14 1.27
CA TRP A 26 -0.50 11.37 0.06
C TRP A 26 -0.95 10.47 -1.06
N MET A 27 -0.94 10.99 -2.29
CA MET A 27 -1.10 10.26 -3.55
C MET A 27 -0.08 10.78 -4.57
N VAL A 28 0.16 10.03 -5.64
CA VAL A 28 0.95 10.47 -6.81
C VAL A 28 0.09 10.30 -8.06
N TRP A 29 0.25 11.19 -9.04
CA TRP A 29 -0.61 11.26 -10.22
C TRP A 29 -0.20 10.23 -11.27
N PRO A 30 -1.12 9.39 -11.79
CA PRO A 30 -0.79 8.38 -12.78
C PRO A 30 -0.62 9.00 -14.17
N GLU A 31 0.52 8.73 -14.82
CA GLU A 31 0.81 9.26 -16.16
C GLU A 31 1.59 8.31 -17.05
N ARG A 32 2.22 7.27 -16.48
CA ARG A 32 3.08 6.34 -17.19
C ARG A 32 2.32 5.56 -18.28
N PRO A 33 2.59 5.77 -19.61
CA PRO A 33 1.73 5.25 -20.68
C PRO A 33 1.91 3.74 -20.95
N ASP A 34 3.00 3.15 -20.48
CA ASP A 34 3.26 1.70 -20.55
C ASP A 34 2.66 0.91 -19.38
N ASN A 35 2.07 1.60 -18.41
CA ASN A 35 1.27 1.01 -17.34
C ASN A 35 -0.20 1.49 -17.38
N TRP A 36 -0.42 2.79 -17.58
CA TRP A 36 -1.76 3.40 -17.56
C TRP A 36 -2.28 3.62 -18.98
N ARG A 37 -3.26 2.83 -19.40
CA ARG A 37 -3.84 2.87 -20.74
C ARG A 37 -4.34 4.27 -21.15
N LEU A 38 -4.36 4.53 -22.46
CA LEU A 38 -4.87 5.78 -23.06
C LEU A 38 -4.22 7.04 -22.48
N GLY A 39 -2.90 7.00 -22.23
CA GLY A 39 -2.14 8.12 -21.66
C GLY A 39 -2.54 8.45 -20.23
N GLY A 40 -2.98 7.45 -19.46
CA GLY A 40 -3.33 7.57 -18.04
C GLY A 40 -4.71 8.18 -17.76
N LYS A 41 -5.46 8.62 -18.77
CA LYS A 41 -6.73 9.37 -18.54
C LYS A 41 -7.78 8.61 -17.73
N PRO A 42 -8.07 7.31 -17.98
CA PRO A 42 -8.99 6.55 -17.16
C PRO A 42 -8.49 6.38 -15.72
N ALA A 43 -7.19 6.13 -15.52
CA ALA A 43 -6.58 6.05 -14.21
C ALA A 43 -6.64 7.40 -13.49
N GLN A 44 -6.37 8.53 -14.15
CA GLN A 44 -6.49 9.88 -13.57
C GLN A 44 -7.91 10.16 -13.08
N ALA A 45 -8.93 9.71 -13.80
CA ALA A 45 -10.32 9.81 -13.35
C ALA A 45 -10.58 8.95 -12.10
N ALA A 46 -10.05 7.71 -12.05
CA ALA A 46 -10.17 6.84 -10.90
C ALA A 46 -9.43 7.40 -9.66
N PHE A 47 -8.20 7.88 -9.83
CA PHE A 47 -7.41 8.53 -8.77
C PHE A 47 -8.11 9.79 -8.25
N SER A 48 -8.70 10.59 -9.14
CA SER A 48 -9.50 11.74 -8.74
C SER A 48 -10.72 11.35 -7.90
N ALA A 49 -11.38 10.24 -8.23
CA ALA A 49 -12.50 9.73 -7.44
C ALA A 49 -12.04 9.27 -6.04
N VAL A 50 -10.91 8.56 -5.95
CA VAL A 50 -10.30 8.17 -4.67
C VAL A 50 -9.92 9.41 -3.85
N ALA A 51 -9.21 10.37 -4.44
CA ALA A 51 -8.80 11.60 -3.76
C ALA A 51 -10.01 12.39 -3.20
N ARG A 52 -11.11 12.48 -3.97
CA ARG A 52 -12.35 13.13 -3.53
C ARG A 52 -13.04 12.36 -2.40
N ALA A 53 -12.98 11.03 -2.43
CA ALA A 53 -13.53 10.21 -1.37
C ALA A 53 -12.77 10.43 -0.05
N ILE A 54 -11.43 10.43 -0.10
CA ILE A 54 -10.55 10.72 1.06
C ILE A 54 -10.77 12.16 1.56
N ALA A 55 -10.84 13.14 0.65
CA ALA A 55 -10.98 14.57 0.98
C ALA A 55 -12.25 14.91 1.78
N ARG A 56 -13.20 14.02 1.90
CA ARG A 56 -14.37 14.13 2.79
C ARG A 56 -14.00 13.99 4.26
N PHE A 57 -12.90 13.32 4.56
CA PHE A 57 -12.47 12.94 5.91
C PHE A 57 -11.20 13.66 6.34
N GLU A 58 -10.26 13.85 5.42
CA GLU A 58 -8.96 14.46 5.71
C GLU A 58 -8.36 15.10 4.45
N PRO A 59 -7.38 16.01 4.61
CA PRO A 59 -6.67 16.59 3.47
C PRO A 59 -5.96 15.54 2.62
N VAL A 60 -5.88 15.81 1.30
CA VAL A 60 -5.11 14.99 0.35
C VAL A 60 -4.05 15.85 -0.32
N THR A 61 -2.82 15.36 -0.37
CA THR A 61 -1.76 15.97 -1.19
C THR A 61 -1.39 15.03 -2.32
N ILE A 62 -1.41 15.54 -3.55
CA ILE A 62 -1.09 14.77 -4.76
C ILE A 62 0.20 15.29 -5.36
N GLY A 63 1.23 14.42 -5.40
CA GLY A 63 2.48 14.65 -6.13
C GLY A 63 2.27 14.46 -7.62
N VAL A 64 2.70 15.42 -8.42
CA VAL A 64 2.47 15.45 -9.86
C VAL A 64 3.74 15.85 -10.58
N SER A 65 4.04 15.24 -11.72
CA SER A 65 5.16 15.71 -12.56
C SER A 65 4.90 17.12 -13.10
N ALA A 66 5.96 17.83 -13.44
CA ALA A 66 5.85 19.16 -14.06
C ALA A 66 4.96 19.14 -15.32
N GLY A 67 5.02 18.05 -16.12
CA GLY A 67 4.24 17.90 -17.35
C GLY A 67 2.75 17.75 -17.14
N GLN A 68 2.32 17.19 -16.00
CA GLN A 68 0.93 16.93 -15.67
C GLN A 68 0.33 17.94 -14.66
N TYR A 69 1.12 18.88 -14.16
CA TYR A 69 0.72 19.77 -13.09
C TYR A 69 -0.57 20.54 -13.37
N GLU A 70 -0.66 21.21 -14.55
CA GLU A 70 -1.86 21.97 -14.92
C GLU A 70 -3.05 21.05 -15.22
N ASN A 71 -2.82 19.84 -15.78
CA ASN A 71 -3.86 18.86 -16.00
C ASN A 71 -4.49 18.38 -14.67
N ALA A 72 -3.66 17.99 -13.71
CA ALA A 72 -4.13 17.54 -12.40
C ALA A 72 -4.87 18.68 -11.66
N ARG A 73 -4.33 19.90 -11.67
CA ARG A 73 -5.00 21.06 -11.09
C ARG A 73 -6.37 21.34 -11.71
N ALA A 74 -6.48 21.23 -13.03
CA ALA A 74 -7.75 21.43 -13.73
C ALA A 74 -8.78 20.38 -13.37
N GLN A 75 -8.38 19.10 -13.27
CA GLN A 75 -9.26 18.01 -12.90
C GLN A 75 -9.74 18.06 -11.43
N LEU A 76 -8.96 18.68 -10.54
CA LEU A 76 -9.22 18.73 -9.11
C LEU A 76 -9.63 20.14 -8.61
N ALA A 77 -9.84 21.09 -9.52
CA ALA A 77 -10.06 22.50 -9.19
C ALA A 77 -11.27 22.78 -8.28
N ASP A 78 -12.29 21.94 -8.33
CA ASP A 78 -13.52 22.05 -7.55
C ASP A 78 -13.48 21.26 -6.22
N ALA A 79 -12.38 20.56 -5.96
CA ALA A 79 -12.24 19.74 -4.77
C ALA A 79 -11.61 20.54 -3.63
N ALA A 80 -12.37 20.80 -2.58
CA ALA A 80 -11.82 21.27 -1.32
C ALA A 80 -10.93 20.20 -0.68
N ASN A 81 -9.94 20.60 0.13
CA ASN A 81 -9.02 19.73 0.85
C ASN A 81 -8.07 18.89 -0.03
N ILE A 82 -7.92 19.21 -1.33
CA ILE A 82 -6.92 18.59 -2.19
C ILE A 82 -5.85 19.61 -2.58
N ARG A 83 -4.60 19.29 -2.24
CA ARG A 83 -3.40 20.08 -2.60
C ARG A 83 -2.63 19.35 -3.70
N VAL A 84 -2.26 20.06 -4.75
CA VAL A 84 -1.37 19.55 -5.80
C VAL A 84 0.02 20.14 -5.62
N VAL A 85 1.04 19.30 -5.61
CA VAL A 85 2.45 19.71 -5.50
C VAL A 85 3.28 19.05 -6.61
N GLU A 86 4.35 19.71 -7.04
CA GLU A 86 5.23 19.13 -8.05
C GLU A 86 6.20 18.12 -7.41
N ILE A 87 6.12 16.86 -7.84
CA ILE A 87 7.05 15.77 -7.48
C ILE A 87 7.36 14.96 -8.73
N SER A 88 8.63 14.94 -9.15
CA SER A 88 9.06 14.04 -10.22
C SER A 88 9.06 12.59 -9.70
N ASN A 89 8.44 11.70 -10.46
CA ASN A 89 8.28 10.28 -10.19
C ASN A 89 8.42 9.48 -11.48
N ASP A 90 8.44 8.17 -11.40
CA ASP A 90 8.42 7.25 -12.54
C ASP A 90 7.07 6.53 -12.64
N ASP A 91 6.36 6.29 -11.50
CA ASP A 91 4.96 5.82 -11.48
C ASP A 91 4.24 6.23 -10.18
N ALA A 92 2.95 5.89 -10.05
CA ALA A 92 2.01 6.48 -9.09
C ALA A 92 1.74 5.61 -7.84
N TRP A 93 2.72 4.85 -7.37
CA TRP A 93 2.59 3.87 -6.28
C TRP A 93 3.19 4.39 -4.96
N VAL A 94 2.59 5.45 -4.40
CA VAL A 94 3.16 6.14 -3.24
C VAL A 94 3.15 5.33 -1.94
N ARG A 95 2.37 4.26 -1.84
CA ARG A 95 2.47 3.32 -0.73
C ARG A 95 3.88 2.74 -0.63
N ASP A 96 4.46 2.44 -1.79
CA ASP A 96 5.75 1.75 -1.89
C ASP A 96 6.92 2.70 -2.09
N THR A 97 6.68 3.82 -2.77
CA THR A 97 7.72 4.82 -3.06
C THR A 97 7.76 5.97 -2.04
N GLY A 98 6.69 6.13 -1.24
CA GLY A 98 6.59 7.16 -0.21
C GLY A 98 7.26 6.75 1.11
N PRO A 99 7.42 7.71 2.03
CA PRO A 99 8.02 7.41 3.33
C PRO A 99 7.07 6.59 4.21
N THR A 100 7.59 5.61 4.93
CA THR A 100 6.88 5.04 6.07
C THR A 100 7.02 6.01 7.25
N PHE A 101 5.93 6.68 7.60
CA PHE A 101 5.96 7.65 8.70
C PHE A 101 6.05 6.97 10.07
N VAL A 102 6.82 7.57 10.96
CA VAL A 102 7.01 7.16 12.35
C VAL A 102 6.74 8.32 13.30
N THR A 103 6.22 8.03 14.49
CA THR A 103 5.85 9.03 15.50
C THR A 103 6.45 8.69 16.85
N ASN A 104 6.58 9.70 17.71
CA ASN A 104 6.98 9.54 19.11
C ASN A 104 5.91 10.08 20.08
N ASP A 105 6.09 9.85 21.37
CA ASP A 105 5.15 10.30 22.41
C ASP A 105 5.14 11.82 22.63
N GLN A 106 6.13 12.56 22.08
CA GLN A 106 6.18 14.01 22.08
C GLN A 106 5.32 14.65 20.99
N GLY A 107 4.86 13.82 20.01
CA GLY A 107 4.08 14.26 18.87
C GLY A 107 4.94 14.66 17.68
N ASP A 108 6.21 14.30 17.66
CA ASP A 108 7.04 14.52 16.49
C ASP A 108 6.74 13.45 15.42
N VAL A 109 6.87 13.84 14.15
CA VAL A 109 6.68 12.96 12.98
C VAL A 109 7.98 12.96 12.18
N ARG A 110 8.46 11.77 11.85
CA ARG A 110 9.59 11.52 10.95
C ARG A 110 9.20 10.47 9.91
N GLY A 111 10.09 10.14 8.98
CA GLY A 111 9.83 9.09 8.01
C GLY A 111 11.03 8.18 7.80
N VAL A 112 10.74 6.92 7.48
CA VAL A 112 11.72 5.98 6.96
C VAL A 112 11.65 6.03 5.44
N ASP A 113 12.79 6.28 4.82
CA ASP A 113 13.00 6.35 3.38
C ASP A 113 13.70 5.05 2.96
N TRP A 114 12.91 4.07 2.50
CA TRP A 114 13.39 2.76 2.07
C TRP A 114 14.05 2.82 0.70
N THR A 115 14.98 1.91 0.43
CA THR A 115 15.44 1.71 -0.94
C THR A 115 14.34 1.05 -1.77
N PHE A 116 14.01 1.64 -2.92
CA PHE A 116 13.02 1.13 -3.85
C PHE A 116 13.66 0.63 -5.15
N ASN A 117 13.22 -0.53 -5.65
CA ASN A 117 13.78 -1.18 -6.84
C ASN A 117 12.72 -1.64 -7.86
N ALA A 118 11.55 -0.99 -7.88
CA ALA A 118 10.44 -1.37 -8.77
C ALA A 118 10.00 -2.83 -8.60
N TRP A 119 9.94 -3.31 -7.36
CA TRP A 119 9.50 -4.65 -6.94
C TRP A 119 10.33 -5.82 -7.49
N GLY A 120 11.60 -5.62 -7.78
CA GLY A 120 12.45 -6.72 -8.21
C GLY A 120 13.71 -6.34 -8.96
N GLY A 121 13.97 -5.06 -9.14
CA GLY A 121 15.17 -4.55 -9.77
C GLY A 121 15.31 -5.00 -11.23
N LEU A 122 16.49 -5.43 -11.62
CA LEU A 122 16.77 -5.89 -12.99
C LEU A 122 16.34 -7.34 -13.23
N GLU A 123 15.99 -8.11 -12.20
CA GLU A 123 15.67 -9.54 -12.32
C GLU A 123 14.16 -9.82 -12.33
N GLY A 124 13.35 -8.92 -11.77
CA GLY A 124 11.90 -9.12 -11.68
C GLY A 124 11.11 -7.83 -11.61
N GLY A 125 11.78 -6.67 -11.66
CA GLY A 125 11.13 -5.36 -11.57
C GLY A 125 10.15 -5.10 -12.72
N LEU A 126 9.09 -4.37 -12.39
CA LEU A 126 7.99 -4.13 -13.33
C LEU A 126 8.31 -3.03 -14.36
N TYR A 127 9.29 -2.16 -14.06
CA TYR A 127 9.75 -1.11 -14.97
C TYR A 127 11.18 -0.66 -14.70
N PHE A 128 11.75 0.02 -15.69
CA PHE A 128 13.07 0.65 -15.62
C PHE A 128 13.07 1.94 -16.46
N PRO A 129 13.70 3.04 -15.97
CA PRO A 129 14.33 3.24 -14.66
C PRO A 129 13.31 3.52 -13.55
N TRP A 130 13.74 3.41 -12.27
CA TRP A 130 12.93 3.70 -11.07
C TRP A 130 13.59 4.73 -10.14
N HIS A 131 14.66 5.39 -10.59
CA HIS A 131 15.46 6.29 -9.72
C HIS A 131 14.71 7.53 -9.23
N ARG A 132 13.62 7.95 -9.90
CA ARG A 132 12.79 9.06 -9.43
C ARG A 132 11.85 8.60 -8.33
N ASP A 133 11.38 7.37 -8.43
CA ASP A 133 10.52 6.75 -7.42
C ASP A 133 11.30 6.46 -6.14
N ASP A 134 12.56 6.01 -6.24
CA ASP A 134 13.46 5.85 -5.09
C ASP A 134 13.75 7.18 -4.35
N GLN A 135 13.34 8.33 -4.90
CA GLN A 135 13.47 9.64 -4.29
C GLN A 135 12.14 10.25 -3.81
N VAL A 136 11.00 9.59 -4.04
CA VAL A 136 9.69 10.16 -3.68
C VAL A 136 9.58 10.35 -2.17
N ALA A 137 10.03 9.38 -1.37
CA ALA A 137 10.03 9.49 0.08
C ALA A 137 10.79 10.73 0.57
N SER A 138 12.03 10.92 0.12
CA SER A 138 12.85 12.08 0.51
C SER A 138 12.23 13.41 0.08
N LYS A 139 11.57 13.48 -1.09
CA LYS A 139 10.88 14.68 -1.58
C LYS A 139 9.66 15.01 -0.71
N ILE A 140 8.85 14.01 -0.36
CA ILE A 140 7.70 14.17 0.55
C ILE A 140 8.17 14.68 1.91
N LEU A 141 9.19 14.06 2.50
CA LEU A 141 9.77 14.48 3.77
C LEU A 141 10.31 15.93 3.70
N GLY A 142 10.92 16.30 2.56
CA GLY A 142 11.38 17.67 2.31
C GLY A 142 10.25 18.70 2.27
N ILE A 143 9.13 18.37 1.61
CA ILE A 143 7.94 19.22 1.52
C ILE A 143 7.32 19.41 2.91
N GLU A 144 7.21 18.33 3.68
CA GLU A 144 6.64 18.34 5.04
C GLU A 144 7.62 18.81 6.12
N ARG A 145 8.88 19.05 5.76
CA ARG A 145 9.97 19.44 6.67
C ARG A 145 10.18 18.45 7.80
N CYS A 146 9.92 17.18 7.52
CA CYS A 146 10.19 16.09 8.43
C CYS A 146 11.62 15.58 8.25
N ASP A 147 12.30 15.23 9.34
CA ASP A 147 13.56 14.50 9.26
C ASP A 147 13.31 13.03 8.89
N GLY A 148 14.29 12.39 8.28
CA GLY A 148 14.14 11.04 7.75
C GLY A 148 15.31 10.12 8.04
N TYR A 149 15.05 8.83 7.95
CA TYR A 149 16.03 7.75 8.07
C TYR A 149 16.12 7.03 6.72
N ARG A 150 17.24 7.16 6.03
CA ARG A 150 17.46 6.45 4.75
C ARG A 150 18.07 5.08 5.02
N THR A 151 17.45 4.03 4.47
CA THR A 151 17.93 2.65 4.55
C THR A 151 18.67 2.27 3.28
N GLU A 152 19.92 2.72 3.13
CA GLU A 152 20.69 2.36 1.95
C GLU A 152 20.91 0.84 1.84
N GLY A 153 20.54 0.27 0.69
CA GLY A 153 20.77 -1.14 0.39
C GLY A 153 19.78 -2.12 1.03
N PHE A 154 18.76 -1.64 1.76
CA PHE A 154 17.65 -2.47 2.22
C PHE A 154 16.38 -2.09 1.45
N VAL A 155 15.93 -3.00 0.59
CA VAL A 155 14.73 -2.83 -0.22
C VAL A 155 13.51 -3.20 0.60
N LEU A 156 12.55 -2.29 0.68
CA LEU A 156 11.24 -2.53 1.28
C LEU A 156 10.19 -1.60 0.68
N GLU A 157 9.01 -2.12 0.46
CA GLU A 157 7.83 -1.39 0.02
C GLU A 157 6.82 -1.31 1.17
N GLY A 158 6.12 -0.16 1.30
CA GLY A 158 5.12 0.04 2.35
C GLY A 158 3.96 -0.96 2.29
N GLY A 159 3.60 -1.44 1.10
CA GLY A 159 2.56 -2.46 0.90
C GLY A 159 2.97 -3.87 1.33
N SER A 160 4.26 -4.14 1.49
CA SER A 160 4.77 -5.43 1.97
C SER A 160 4.61 -5.65 3.47
N ILE A 161 4.23 -4.62 4.23
CA ILE A 161 4.12 -4.64 5.69
C ILE A 161 2.79 -4.06 6.18
N HIS A 162 2.29 -4.57 7.30
CA HIS A 162 1.18 -3.97 8.04
C HIS A 162 1.41 -4.10 9.55
N VAL A 163 1.14 -3.05 10.33
CA VAL A 163 1.41 -3.02 11.79
C VAL A 163 0.18 -2.77 12.62
N ASP A 164 0.20 -3.25 13.87
CA ASP A 164 -0.85 -2.99 14.86
C ASP A 164 -0.63 -1.72 15.69
N GLY A 165 0.50 -1.02 15.51
CA GLY A 165 0.90 0.13 16.31
C GLY A 165 1.32 -0.20 17.75
N GLU A 166 1.29 -1.47 18.15
CA GLU A 166 1.64 -1.96 19.49
C GLU A 166 2.85 -2.91 19.48
N GLY A 167 3.58 -2.97 18.39
CA GLY A 167 4.84 -3.72 18.26
C GLY A 167 4.72 -5.01 17.44
N THR A 168 3.60 -5.26 16.74
CA THR A 168 3.45 -6.41 15.87
C THR A 168 3.37 -5.98 14.40
N LEU A 169 4.07 -6.71 13.54
CA LEU A 169 4.05 -6.55 12.08
C LEU A 169 3.64 -7.85 11.42
N ILE A 170 2.83 -7.78 10.37
CA ILE A 170 2.54 -8.89 9.45
C ILE A 170 3.19 -8.58 8.11
N THR A 171 3.77 -9.61 7.51
CA THR A 171 4.35 -9.60 6.16
C THR A 171 4.22 -10.98 5.52
N THR A 172 4.66 -11.14 4.27
CA THR A 172 4.71 -12.43 3.57
C THR A 172 6.13 -12.89 3.30
N GLU A 173 6.35 -14.21 3.34
CA GLU A 173 7.61 -14.83 2.92
C GLU A 173 7.83 -14.67 1.41
N GLU A 174 6.76 -14.84 0.63
CA GLU A 174 6.75 -14.68 -0.82
C GLU A 174 7.37 -13.33 -1.24
N CYS A 175 7.14 -12.25 -0.49
CA CYS A 175 7.69 -10.92 -0.76
C CYS A 175 9.06 -10.69 -0.11
N LEU A 176 9.12 -10.60 1.22
CA LEU A 176 10.36 -10.14 1.87
C LEU A 176 11.51 -11.14 1.85
N LEU A 177 11.24 -12.44 1.63
CA LEU A 177 12.27 -13.45 1.43
C LEU A 177 12.52 -13.75 -0.06
N ASN A 178 11.89 -12.99 -0.96
CA ASN A 178 12.17 -13.12 -2.39
C ASN A 178 13.60 -12.68 -2.70
N HIS A 179 14.28 -13.44 -3.55
CA HIS A 179 15.66 -13.15 -3.95
C HIS A 179 15.83 -11.80 -4.65
N ASN A 180 14.73 -11.24 -5.18
CA ASN A 180 14.73 -9.95 -5.89
C ASN A 180 14.60 -8.73 -4.97
N ARG A 181 14.58 -8.91 -3.65
CA ARG A 181 14.56 -7.84 -2.64
C ARG A 181 15.91 -7.72 -1.92
N ASN A 182 16.16 -8.59 -0.94
CA ASN A 182 17.35 -8.55 -0.09
C ASN A 182 18.05 -9.93 -0.06
N PRO A 183 18.58 -10.45 -1.20
CA PRO A 183 19.06 -11.83 -1.34
C PRO A 183 20.27 -12.18 -0.47
N HIS A 184 20.95 -11.17 0.05
CA HIS A 184 22.13 -11.31 0.91
C HIS A 184 21.80 -11.35 2.41
N MET A 185 20.51 -11.23 2.78
CA MET A 185 20.05 -11.18 4.16
C MET A 185 19.25 -12.42 4.56
N SER A 186 19.48 -12.91 5.77
CA SER A 186 18.63 -13.92 6.39
C SER A 186 17.32 -13.30 6.91
N ARG A 187 16.35 -14.14 7.25
CA ARG A 187 15.10 -13.70 7.90
C ARG A 187 15.36 -12.88 9.15
N GLU A 188 16.28 -13.35 10.00
CA GLU A 188 16.64 -12.70 11.26
C GLU A 188 17.26 -11.31 11.04
N GLU A 189 18.05 -11.16 9.99
CA GLU A 189 18.66 -9.87 9.61
C GLU A 189 17.60 -8.90 9.08
N ILE A 190 16.66 -9.37 8.25
CA ILE A 190 15.50 -8.59 7.81
C ILE A 190 14.65 -8.15 9.02
N GLU A 191 14.32 -9.06 9.93
CA GLU A 191 13.59 -8.73 11.15
C GLU A 191 14.34 -7.70 12.02
N ALA A 192 15.67 -7.78 12.10
CA ALA A 192 16.44 -6.81 12.84
C ALA A 192 16.31 -5.39 12.26
N VAL A 193 16.32 -5.25 10.92
CA VAL A 193 16.09 -3.95 10.26
C VAL A 193 14.67 -3.46 10.55
N LEU A 194 13.66 -4.32 10.44
CA LEU A 194 12.27 -3.96 10.72
C LEU A 194 12.07 -3.53 12.18
N ARG A 195 12.71 -4.23 13.13
CA ARG A 195 12.67 -3.87 14.57
C ARG A 195 13.25 -2.49 14.84
N GLU A 196 14.38 -2.17 14.24
CA GLU A 196 15.05 -0.89 14.43
C GLU A 196 14.33 0.28 13.78
N HIS A 197 13.77 0.07 12.57
CA HIS A 197 13.17 1.17 11.81
C HIS A 197 11.68 1.39 12.08
N LEU A 198 10.97 0.38 12.59
CA LEU A 198 9.52 0.47 12.83
C LEU A 198 9.17 0.33 14.32
N ALA A 199 10.17 0.03 15.18
CA ALA A 199 10.03 -0.24 16.62
C ALA A 199 9.04 -1.38 16.90
N ILE A 200 9.13 -2.47 16.14
CA ILE A 200 8.36 -3.69 16.33
C ILE A 200 9.14 -4.71 17.16
N ASP A 201 8.42 -5.62 17.82
CA ASP A 201 8.99 -6.70 18.64
C ASP A 201 8.67 -8.08 18.04
N THR A 202 7.54 -8.21 17.34
CA THR A 202 7.06 -9.46 16.77
C THR A 202 6.77 -9.30 15.27
N VAL A 203 7.28 -10.23 14.47
CA VAL A 203 6.96 -10.33 13.03
C VAL A 203 6.18 -11.62 12.80
N ILE A 204 5.01 -11.52 12.19
CA ILE A 204 4.20 -12.65 11.75
C ILE A 204 4.39 -12.80 10.25
N TRP A 205 4.92 -13.96 9.85
CA TRP A 205 5.21 -14.29 8.46
C TRP A 205 4.10 -15.17 7.89
N LEU A 206 3.33 -14.66 6.94
CA LEU A 206 2.42 -15.46 6.13
C LEU A 206 3.22 -16.11 5.00
N PRO A 207 2.95 -17.36 4.62
CA PRO A 207 3.73 -18.01 3.55
C PRO A 207 3.64 -17.28 2.22
N ASP A 208 2.42 -16.90 1.83
CA ASP A 208 2.10 -16.31 0.53
C ASP A 208 1.22 -15.07 0.70
N GLY A 209 1.18 -14.22 -0.34
CA GLY A 209 0.15 -13.20 -0.53
C GLY A 209 -0.95 -13.66 -1.49
N LEU A 210 -1.59 -12.73 -2.19
CA LEU A 210 -2.66 -13.04 -3.16
C LEU A 210 -2.05 -13.65 -4.43
N PHE A 211 -2.72 -14.62 -5.02
CA PHE A 211 -2.28 -15.26 -6.26
C PHE A 211 -2.15 -14.25 -7.40
N ASN A 212 -1.05 -14.32 -8.16
CA ASN A 212 -0.69 -13.41 -9.25
C ASN A 212 -0.53 -11.94 -8.84
N ASP A 213 -0.23 -11.66 -7.59
CA ASP A 213 0.17 -10.33 -7.18
C ASP A 213 1.53 -9.97 -7.81
N GLU A 214 1.54 -8.93 -8.65
CA GLU A 214 2.73 -8.49 -9.39
C GLU A 214 3.86 -7.98 -8.48
N THR A 215 3.56 -7.74 -7.22
CA THR A 215 4.51 -7.28 -6.20
C THR A 215 5.14 -8.42 -5.41
N ASP A 216 4.98 -9.66 -5.87
CA ASP A 216 5.38 -10.89 -5.16
C ASP A 216 4.63 -11.08 -3.83
N GLY A 217 3.33 -10.85 -3.83
CA GLY A 217 2.46 -11.17 -2.70
C GLY A 217 2.53 -10.18 -1.54
N HIS A 218 2.39 -8.89 -1.82
CA HIS A 218 2.25 -7.88 -0.79
C HIS A 218 1.13 -8.19 0.19
N VAL A 219 1.40 -7.99 1.49
CA VAL A 219 0.43 -8.29 2.53
C VAL A 219 -0.80 -7.39 2.51
N ASP A 220 -0.69 -6.16 2.00
CA ASP A 220 -1.78 -5.19 1.90
C ASP A 220 -2.90 -5.60 0.93
N ASN A 221 -2.63 -6.53 0.01
CA ASN A 221 -3.63 -7.19 -0.82
C ASN A 221 -4.28 -8.40 -0.15
N PHE A 222 -3.71 -8.91 0.95
CA PHE A 222 -4.07 -10.22 1.48
C PHE A 222 -4.52 -10.21 2.93
N CYS A 223 -3.82 -9.47 3.80
CA CYS A 223 -4.12 -9.41 5.23
C CYS A 223 -3.73 -8.07 5.84
N CYS A 224 -4.62 -7.47 6.62
CA CYS A 224 -4.34 -6.22 7.33
C CYS A 224 -4.85 -6.26 8.77
N TYR A 225 -4.25 -5.47 9.66
CA TYR A 225 -4.83 -5.19 10.98
C TYR A 225 -6.03 -4.25 10.84
N VAL A 226 -7.08 -4.51 11.62
CA VAL A 226 -8.26 -3.66 11.71
C VAL A 226 -8.36 -2.98 13.08
N ARG A 227 -7.73 -3.55 14.08
CA ARG A 227 -7.46 -3.01 15.43
C ARG A 227 -6.44 -3.90 16.14
N PRO A 228 -5.91 -3.49 17.32
CA PRO A 228 -4.95 -4.33 18.04
C PRO A 228 -5.48 -5.74 18.32
N GLY A 229 -4.73 -6.76 17.90
CA GLY A 229 -5.11 -8.17 18.05
C GLY A 229 -6.18 -8.69 17.09
N GLU A 230 -6.64 -7.89 16.13
CA GLU A 230 -7.64 -8.32 15.14
C GLU A 230 -7.15 -8.03 13.72
N VAL A 231 -7.30 -9.01 12.84
CA VAL A 231 -6.88 -8.94 11.44
C VAL A 231 -8.03 -9.28 10.49
N LEU A 232 -7.98 -8.74 9.28
CA LEU A 232 -8.87 -9.07 8.18
C LEU A 232 -8.08 -9.79 7.11
N LEU A 233 -8.49 -11.00 6.77
CA LEU A 233 -7.85 -11.88 5.79
C LEU A 233 -8.74 -12.03 4.56
N ALA A 234 -8.18 -11.84 3.36
CA ALA A 234 -8.83 -12.20 2.11
C ALA A 234 -9.15 -13.70 2.10
N TRP A 235 -10.34 -14.08 1.66
CA TRP A 235 -10.83 -15.44 1.83
C TRP A 235 -11.65 -15.95 0.65
N THR A 236 -11.44 -17.20 0.30
CA THR A 236 -12.31 -17.97 -0.59
C THR A 236 -12.56 -19.35 -0.03
N ASP A 237 -13.78 -19.85 -0.18
CA ASP A 237 -14.16 -21.25 0.12
C ASP A 237 -14.17 -22.12 -1.15
N ASP A 238 -13.91 -21.54 -2.32
CA ASP A 238 -13.80 -22.32 -3.57
C ASP A 238 -12.47 -23.06 -3.63
N VAL A 239 -12.51 -24.36 -3.46
CA VAL A 239 -11.34 -25.25 -3.51
C VAL A 239 -10.61 -25.26 -4.87
N ASN A 240 -11.26 -24.75 -5.92
CA ASN A 240 -10.67 -24.62 -7.25
C ASN A 240 -10.00 -23.26 -7.49
N ASP A 241 -10.23 -22.29 -6.61
CA ASP A 241 -9.54 -20.99 -6.70
C ASP A 241 -8.10 -21.13 -6.24
N PRO A 242 -7.10 -20.63 -7.00
CA PRO A 242 -5.69 -20.71 -6.62
C PRO A 242 -5.38 -20.01 -5.28
N ASN A 243 -6.25 -19.11 -4.82
CA ASN A 243 -6.12 -18.48 -3.50
C ASN A 243 -6.56 -19.40 -2.34
N TYR A 244 -7.28 -20.51 -2.58
CA TYR A 244 -7.81 -21.36 -1.52
C TYR A 244 -6.70 -21.86 -0.57
N GLU A 245 -5.67 -22.50 -1.12
CA GLU A 245 -4.57 -23.03 -0.29
C GLU A 245 -3.77 -21.91 0.38
N ARG A 246 -3.60 -20.76 -0.28
CA ARG A 246 -2.96 -19.57 0.30
C ARG A 246 -3.73 -19.04 1.51
N CYS A 247 -5.06 -18.92 1.40
CA CYS A 247 -5.95 -18.53 2.51
C CYS A 247 -5.87 -19.50 3.69
N GLN A 248 -5.89 -20.82 3.40
CA GLN A 248 -5.79 -21.86 4.44
C GLN A 248 -4.43 -21.84 5.14
N ALA A 249 -3.34 -21.63 4.40
CA ALA A 249 -2.00 -21.52 4.97
C ALA A 249 -1.86 -20.29 5.88
N ALA A 250 -2.33 -19.13 5.42
CA ALA A 250 -2.33 -17.91 6.23
C ALA A 250 -3.18 -18.06 7.50
N MET A 251 -4.37 -18.66 7.40
CA MET A 251 -5.24 -18.92 8.56
C MET A 251 -4.53 -19.75 9.63
N ARG A 252 -3.87 -20.84 9.24
CA ARG A 252 -3.11 -21.68 10.20
C ARG A 252 -2.03 -20.89 10.94
N VAL A 253 -1.33 -20.00 10.25
CA VAL A 253 -0.32 -19.13 10.87
C VAL A 253 -0.98 -18.17 11.85
N LEU A 254 -2.01 -17.44 11.42
CA LEU A 254 -2.68 -16.42 12.23
C LEU A 254 -3.35 -16.99 13.48
N GLU A 255 -3.97 -18.19 13.39
CA GLU A 255 -4.59 -18.88 14.53
C GLU A 255 -3.56 -19.31 15.60
N SER A 256 -2.34 -19.63 15.18
CA SER A 256 -1.27 -20.04 16.10
C SER A 256 -0.43 -18.87 16.61
N ALA A 257 -0.45 -17.74 15.92
CA ALA A 257 0.38 -16.58 16.25
C ALA A 257 -0.06 -15.90 17.54
N ARG A 258 0.90 -15.21 18.15
CA ARG A 258 0.69 -14.25 19.24
C ARG A 258 1.27 -12.91 18.84
N ASP A 259 0.58 -11.84 19.14
CA ASP A 259 1.09 -10.50 18.95
C ASP A 259 2.16 -10.13 20.00
N ALA A 260 2.76 -8.96 19.88
CA ALA A 260 3.80 -8.46 20.78
C ALA A 260 3.30 -8.29 22.24
N LYS A 261 1.99 -8.29 22.49
CA LYS A 261 1.38 -8.25 23.82
C LYS A 261 0.97 -9.63 24.32
N GLY A 262 1.25 -10.69 23.56
CA GLY A 262 0.91 -12.08 23.88
C GLY A 262 -0.54 -12.46 23.59
N ARG A 263 -1.34 -11.61 22.92
CA ARG A 263 -2.73 -11.88 22.55
C ARG A 263 -2.78 -12.85 21.38
N GLN A 264 -3.75 -13.75 21.40
CA GLN A 264 -4.11 -14.53 20.21
C GLN A 264 -4.88 -13.62 19.25
N LEU A 265 -4.60 -13.75 17.96
CA LEU A 265 -5.28 -12.95 16.96
C LEU A 265 -6.72 -13.42 16.73
N THR A 266 -7.63 -12.47 16.57
CA THR A 266 -8.96 -12.71 16.00
C THR A 266 -8.89 -12.47 14.50
N VAL A 267 -9.24 -13.49 13.72
CA VAL A 267 -9.18 -13.42 12.25
C VAL A 267 -10.58 -13.24 11.70
N HIS A 268 -10.81 -12.09 11.07
CA HIS A 268 -11.99 -11.84 10.26
C HIS A 268 -11.71 -12.24 8.80
N LYS A 269 -12.73 -12.71 8.12
CA LYS A 269 -12.64 -13.07 6.70
C LYS A 269 -13.42 -12.08 5.86
N ILE A 270 -12.86 -11.71 4.70
CA ILE A 270 -13.54 -10.96 3.67
C ILE A 270 -13.42 -11.70 2.35
N VAL A 271 -14.54 -11.83 1.65
CA VAL A 271 -14.58 -12.47 0.34
C VAL A 271 -13.60 -11.80 -0.63
N ILE A 272 -12.96 -12.56 -1.50
CA ILE A 272 -12.25 -12.02 -2.67
C ILE A 272 -13.23 -11.90 -3.85
N PRO A 273 -13.02 -10.93 -4.78
CA PRO A 273 -13.84 -10.87 -6.00
C PRO A 273 -13.61 -12.13 -6.87
N GLY A 274 -14.55 -12.42 -7.75
CA GLY A 274 -14.37 -13.44 -8.79
C GLY A 274 -13.12 -13.17 -9.64
N PRO A 275 -12.72 -14.11 -10.51
CA PRO A 275 -11.56 -13.93 -11.37
C PRO A 275 -11.74 -12.70 -12.28
N ILE A 276 -10.93 -11.67 -12.08
CA ILE A 276 -10.92 -10.44 -12.87
C ILE A 276 -9.80 -10.55 -13.91
N HIS A 277 -10.12 -10.26 -15.16
CA HIS A 277 -9.17 -10.22 -16.27
C HIS A 277 -9.28 -8.87 -16.99
N ALA A 278 -8.18 -8.42 -17.57
CA ALA A 278 -8.22 -7.32 -18.51
C ALA A 278 -8.93 -7.76 -19.80
N THR A 279 -9.64 -6.87 -20.46
CA THR A 279 -10.17 -7.10 -21.80
C THR A 279 -9.10 -6.80 -22.85
N GLU A 280 -9.23 -7.35 -24.07
CA GLU A 280 -8.34 -7.01 -25.19
C GLU A 280 -8.24 -5.49 -25.41
N ALA A 281 -9.38 -4.80 -25.39
CA ALA A 281 -9.44 -3.35 -25.56
C ALA A 281 -8.73 -2.56 -24.43
N GLU A 282 -8.70 -3.07 -23.21
CA GLU A 282 -7.94 -2.48 -22.10
C GLU A 282 -6.44 -2.69 -22.29
N CYS A 283 -6.02 -3.83 -22.84
CA CYS A 283 -4.62 -4.11 -23.14
C CYS A 283 -4.11 -3.30 -24.34
N GLU A 284 -4.92 -3.10 -25.38
CA GLU A 284 -4.56 -2.33 -26.59
C GLU A 284 -4.26 -0.85 -26.30
N GLY A 285 -4.81 -0.29 -25.20
CA GLY A 285 -4.63 1.11 -24.84
C GLY A 285 -3.30 1.44 -24.14
N ILE A 286 -2.39 0.47 -23.99
CA ILE A 286 -1.10 0.61 -23.32
C ILE A 286 0.02 0.78 -24.36
N ASP A 287 0.89 1.77 -24.17
CA ASP A 287 2.06 1.99 -24.99
C ASP A 287 3.19 1.03 -24.58
N LEU A 288 3.51 0.06 -25.44
CA LEU A 288 4.55 -0.93 -25.14
C LEU A 288 5.94 -0.29 -25.16
N VAL A 289 6.67 -0.44 -24.06
CA VAL A 289 8.05 0.02 -23.90
C VAL A 289 8.94 -1.18 -23.55
N ILE A 290 10.18 -1.19 -24.04
CA ILE A 290 11.14 -2.23 -23.70
C ILE A 290 11.43 -2.17 -22.20
N GLY A 291 11.28 -3.30 -21.49
CA GLY A 291 11.53 -3.42 -20.05
C GLY A 291 10.26 -3.31 -19.18
N THR A 292 9.08 -3.17 -19.79
CA THR A 292 7.80 -3.28 -19.10
C THR A 292 7.04 -4.52 -19.55
N GLN A 293 6.20 -5.05 -18.67
CA GLN A 293 5.39 -6.24 -18.98
C GLN A 293 4.04 -5.80 -19.57
N PRO A 294 3.67 -6.29 -20.77
CA PRO A 294 2.36 -6.01 -21.35
C PRO A 294 1.26 -6.69 -20.53
N ARG A 295 0.10 -6.06 -20.46
CA ARG A 295 -1.11 -6.71 -19.92
C ARG A 295 -1.55 -7.84 -20.85
N ASP A 296 -1.91 -8.98 -20.27
CA ASP A 296 -2.40 -10.16 -20.97
C ASP A 296 -3.82 -10.50 -20.50
N PRO A 297 -4.83 -10.54 -21.39
CA PRO A 297 -6.20 -10.86 -21.01
C PRO A 297 -6.38 -12.26 -20.41
N SER A 298 -5.43 -13.18 -20.65
CA SER A 298 -5.46 -14.53 -20.07
C SER A 298 -5.03 -14.57 -18.61
N ILE A 299 -4.34 -13.52 -18.11
CA ILE A 299 -3.80 -13.46 -16.76
C ILE A 299 -4.86 -12.86 -15.83
N ARG A 300 -5.16 -13.57 -14.74
CA ARG A 300 -6.02 -13.07 -13.64
C ARG A 300 -5.29 -11.94 -12.89
N LEU A 301 -5.99 -10.83 -12.73
CA LEU A 301 -5.53 -9.70 -11.91
C LEU A 301 -5.73 -9.99 -10.42
N ALA A 302 -4.84 -9.48 -9.56
CA ALA A 302 -4.86 -9.69 -8.12
C ALA A 302 -5.85 -8.72 -7.42
N GLY A 303 -7.15 -8.84 -7.72
CA GLY A 303 -8.20 -8.03 -7.11
C GLY A 303 -8.47 -8.45 -5.67
N SER A 304 -8.55 -7.48 -4.74
CA SER A 304 -8.84 -7.72 -3.34
C SER A 304 -9.58 -6.57 -2.69
N TYR A 305 -10.57 -6.89 -1.82
CA TYR A 305 -11.23 -5.92 -0.96
C TYR A 305 -10.42 -5.57 0.30
N VAL A 306 -9.32 -6.28 0.58
CA VAL A 306 -8.39 -5.94 1.67
C VAL A 306 -7.56 -4.70 1.35
N ASN A 307 -7.37 -4.39 0.06
CA ASN A 307 -6.57 -3.23 -0.37
C ASN A 307 -7.35 -1.91 -0.25
N PHE A 308 -7.87 -1.62 0.93
CA PHE A 308 -8.55 -0.38 1.30
C PHE A 308 -7.64 0.53 2.12
N LEU A 309 -8.00 1.80 2.22
CA LEU A 309 -7.35 2.79 3.08
C LEU A 309 -8.24 3.12 4.27
N ILE A 310 -7.66 3.14 5.47
CA ILE A 310 -8.30 3.70 6.68
C ILE A 310 -7.96 5.19 6.74
N VAL A 311 -8.99 6.03 6.84
CA VAL A 311 -8.86 7.48 7.02
C VAL A 311 -9.60 7.92 8.28
N ASN A 312 -9.46 9.18 8.71
CA ASN A 312 -10.13 9.71 9.89
C ASN A 312 -11.67 9.58 9.80
N GLY A 313 -12.23 8.50 10.35
CA GLY A 313 -13.68 8.23 10.36
C GLY A 313 -14.24 7.60 9.09
N GLY A 314 -13.40 7.15 8.15
CA GLY A 314 -13.83 6.50 6.92
C GLY A 314 -12.96 5.33 6.49
N ILE A 315 -13.51 4.45 5.67
CA ILE A 315 -12.80 3.38 4.96
C ILE A 315 -13.04 3.60 3.46
N ILE A 316 -11.97 3.81 2.72
CA ILE A 316 -12.04 3.94 1.26
C ILE A 316 -11.65 2.60 0.65
N ALA A 317 -12.63 1.88 0.12
CA ALA A 317 -12.45 0.50 -0.35
C ALA A 317 -12.78 0.36 -1.84
N PRO A 318 -12.11 -0.57 -2.55
CA PRO A 318 -12.38 -0.80 -3.96
C PRO A 318 -13.70 -1.54 -4.16
N ARG A 319 -14.38 -1.24 -5.27
CA ARG A 319 -15.40 -2.10 -5.87
C ARG A 319 -15.01 -2.45 -7.31
N PHE A 320 -15.44 -3.62 -7.75
CA PHE A 320 -15.03 -4.18 -9.04
C PHE A 320 -16.19 -4.41 -9.99
N ASP A 321 -17.42 -3.97 -9.62
CA ASP A 321 -18.70 -4.32 -10.27
C ASP A 321 -18.90 -5.85 -10.30
N ASP A 322 -18.46 -6.51 -9.23
CA ASP A 322 -18.52 -7.94 -8.98
C ASP A 322 -19.69 -8.28 -8.03
N PRO A 323 -20.33 -9.45 -8.17
CA PRO A 323 -21.39 -9.88 -7.22
C PRO A 323 -20.95 -9.87 -5.75
N ALA A 324 -19.66 -10.04 -5.46
CA ALA A 324 -19.10 -10.01 -4.12
C ALA A 324 -18.98 -8.59 -3.50
N ASP A 325 -19.12 -7.51 -4.29
CA ASP A 325 -19.02 -6.13 -3.78
C ASP A 325 -19.93 -5.86 -2.58
N ALA A 326 -21.18 -6.33 -2.65
CA ALA A 326 -22.17 -6.12 -1.59
C ALA A 326 -21.82 -6.87 -0.29
N GLU A 327 -21.27 -8.08 -0.40
CA GLU A 327 -20.82 -8.88 0.75
C GLU A 327 -19.57 -8.25 1.38
N ALA A 328 -18.62 -7.81 0.56
CA ALA A 328 -17.42 -7.12 1.03
C ALA A 328 -17.78 -5.83 1.77
N GLU A 329 -18.67 -4.99 1.21
CA GLU A 329 -19.15 -3.77 1.86
C GLU A 329 -19.83 -4.07 3.21
N ALA A 330 -20.71 -5.08 3.25
CA ALA A 330 -21.37 -5.50 4.49
C ALA A 330 -20.38 -5.99 5.55
N THR A 331 -19.32 -6.70 5.13
CA THR A 331 -18.24 -7.15 6.00
C THR A 331 -17.47 -5.97 6.57
N LEU A 332 -17.08 -5.01 5.74
CA LEU A 332 -16.37 -3.79 6.20
C LEU A 332 -17.24 -2.98 7.18
N LYS A 333 -18.55 -2.79 6.90
CA LYS A 333 -19.48 -2.11 7.83
C LYS A 333 -19.56 -2.80 9.20
N ARG A 334 -19.52 -4.13 9.23
CA ARG A 334 -19.53 -4.90 10.47
C ARG A 334 -18.22 -4.78 11.26
N ILE A 335 -17.09 -4.72 10.56
CA ILE A 335 -15.75 -4.65 11.17
C ILE A 335 -15.43 -3.22 11.63
N PHE A 336 -15.87 -2.22 10.88
CA PHE A 336 -15.62 -0.80 11.16
C PHE A 336 -16.94 -0.04 11.44
N PRO A 337 -17.66 -0.37 12.54
CA PRO A 337 -18.98 0.22 12.81
C PRO A 337 -18.95 1.73 13.05
N GLU A 338 -17.79 2.28 13.42
CA GLU A 338 -17.60 3.71 13.70
C GLU A 338 -17.11 4.50 12.46
N HIS A 339 -16.90 3.81 11.32
CA HIS A 339 -16.41 4.43 10.08
C HIS A 339 -17.48 4.42 8.99
N GLU A 340 -17.49 5.45 8.18
CA GLU A 340 -18.26 5.43 6.93
C GLU A 340 -17.50 4.60 5.89
N ILE A 341 -18.17 3.59 5.30
CA ILE A 341 -17.59 2.78 4.22
C ILE A 341 -17.91 3.45 2.89
N VAL A 342 -16.87 3.80 2.13
CA VAL A 342 -16.96 4.44 0.81
C VAL A 342 -16.36 3.50 -0.22
N MET A 343 -17.22 2.82 -0.98
CA MET A 343 -16.82 1.96 -2.09
C MET A 343 -16.57 2.79 -3.35
N VAL A 344 -15.35 2.73 -3.90
CA VAL A 344 -14.96 3.48 -5.11
C VAL A 344 -14.58 2.53 -6.25
N PRO A 345 -14.83 2.88 -7.52
CA PRO A 345 -14.43 2.04 -8.65
C PRO A 345 -12.92 1.77 -8.65
N GLY A 346 -12.53 0.50 -8.49
CA GLY A 346 -11.13 0.06 -8.39
C GLY A 346 -10.54 -0.52 -9.68
N ARG A 347 -11.37 -0.76 -10.71
CA ARG A 347 -10.93 -1.50 -11.91
C ARG A 347 -9.75 -0.83 -12.64
N GLU A 348 -9.77 0.47 -12.86
CA GLU A 348 -8.70 1.16 -13.59
C GLU A 348 -7.38 1.15 -12.81
N ILE A 349 -7.45 1.15 -11.47
CA ILE A 349 -6.28 1.04 -10.60
C ILE A 349 -5.75 -0.39 -10.66
N LEU A 350 -6.65 -1.39 -10.60
CA LEU A 350 -6.29 -2.81 -10.69
C LEU A 350 -5.63 -3.16 -12.03
N LEU A 351 -6.06 -2.54 -13.13
CA LEU A 351 -5.39 -2.68 -14.43
C LEU A 351 -3.93 -2.17 -14.40
N GLY A 352 -3.61 -1.25 -13.50
CA GLY A 352 -2.24 -0.79 -13.25
C GLY A 352 -1.40 -1.75 -12.41
N GLY A 353 -2.00 -2.72 -11.70
CA GLY A 353 -1.31 -3.72 -10.90
C GLY A 353 -1.55 -3.65 -9.38
N GLY A 354 -2.34 -2.71 -8.88
CA GLY A 354 -2.63 -2.56 -7.45
C GLY A 354 -4.03 -2.02 -7.19
N ASN A 355 -4.27 -1.47 -5.99
CA ASN A 355 -5.56 -0.82 -5.69
C ASN A 355 -5.40 0.37 -4.76
N ILE A 356 -6.43 0.71 -3.98
CA ILE A 356 -6.56 1.96 -3.22
C ILE A 356 -5.45 2.14 -2.20
N HIS A 357 -5.11 1.09 -1.44
CA HIS A 357 -4.02 1.17 -0.47
C HIS A 357 -2.67 1.42 -1.17
N CYS A 358 -2.41 0.74 -2.29
CA CYS A 358 -1.16 0.87 -3.06
C CYS A 358 -0.91 2.30 -3.59
N ILE A 359 -1.97 3.04 -3.92
CA ILE A 359 -1.87 4.41 -4.45
C ILE A 359 -1.91 5.50 -3.39
N THR A 360 -1.96 5.14 -2.11
CA THR A 360 -2.13 6.07 -0.99
C THR A 360 -1.10 5.84 0.10
N GLN A 361 -0.69 6.92 0.78
CA GLN A 361 0.18 6.86 1.95
C GLN A 361 -0.32 7.83 3.02
N GLN A 362 -0.75 7.31 4.16
CA GLN A 362 -1.19 8.13 5.28
C GLN A 362 -0.02 8.83 5.96
N GLN A 363 -0.22 10.08 6.36
CA GLN A 363 0.68 10.83 7.22
C GLN A 363 0.04 10.99 8.60
N PRO A 364 0.62 10.41 9.67
CA PRO A 364 0.03 10.48 11.00
C PRO A 364 -0.01 11.91 11.53
N ALA A 365 -1.02 12.21 12.34
CA ALA A 365 -1.10 13.47 13.05
C ALA A 365 -0.13 13.49 14.25
N PRO A 366 0.50 14.64 14.54
CA PRO A 366 1.26 14.81 15.77
C PRO A 366 0.37 14.55 17.00
N GLN A 367 0.69 13.53 17.77
CA GLN A 367 -0.04 13.19 18.98
C GLN A 367 0.89 13.22 20.18
N LYS A 368 0.54 14.02 21.18
CA LYS A 368 1.19 13.95 22.50
C LYS A 368 0.46 12.91 23.33
N ARG A 369 1.15 11.88 23.76
CA ARG A 369 0.66 10.85 24.67
C ARG A 369 0.93 11.21 26.14
#